data_5d1d38b71bb2336d531137f9b964cbc9
#
_entry.id   5d1d38b71bb2336d531137f9b964cbc9
#
_cell.length_a   1.000
_cell.length_b   1.000
_cell.length_c   1.000
_cell.angle_alpha   90.00
_cell.angle_beta   90.00
_cell.angle_gamma   90.00
#
_symmetry.space_group_name_H-M   'P 1'
#
loop_
_entity.id
_entity.type
_entity.pdbx_description
1 polymer ?
#
loop_
_entity_poly.entity_id
_entity_poly.type
_entity_poly.pdbx_seq_one_letter_code
_entity_poly.pdbx_strand_id
1 'polypeptide(L)'
;MPGLRESLGARAGDVVAVVGAGGKTTLIYSLAAEARSAGLRVLVTTTTHMGRLHEAATGPILIEAETDLEPAMTAGLADQGLVTLLGRRLRDDKLEGFPPERVDALARRADILLVEADGARARSLKVPAAHEPVIPRSATLVVVLAALDVLDQPLAETCVHRVELVAEAAGKRPGERVDEQVVAAVLRHPAGYPARIPAGARALVFLNKVEDERSWDAAERIARELVPPYTGVVAGSARGATARVLVELGGAPSHPPDPPRSRRE
;
A
#
# COMPACT_ATOMS: atom_id res chain seq x y z
N MET A 1 17.77 -9.49 5.31
CA MET A 1 16.31 -9.55 5.49
C MET A 1 15.67 -9.76 4.13
N PRO A 2 14.55 -10.48 4.01
CA PRO A 2 13.82 -10.60 2.75
C PRO A 2 13.35 -9.22 2.28
N GLY A 3 13.09 -9.10 0.96
CA GLY A 3 12.57 -7.86 0.37
C GLY A 3 11.09 -7.63 0.71
N LEU A 4 10.58 -6.47 0.34
CA LEU A 4 9.17 -6.10 0.54
C LEU A 4 8.21 -7.05 -0.18
N ARG A 5 8.51 -7.37 -1.46
CA ARG A 5 7.66 -8.22 -2.29
C ARG A 5 7.51 -9.62 -1.71
N GLU A 6 8.61 -10.23 -1.26
CA GLU A 6 8.62 -11.54 -0.63
C GLU A 6 7.85 -11.51 0.70
N SER A 7 8.16 -10.53 1.57
CA SER A 7 7.53 -10.41 2.90
C SER A 7 6.02 -10.13 2.83
N LEU A 8 5.57 -9.37 1.83
CA LEU A 8 4.15 -9.12 1.58
C LEU A 8 3.47 -10.24 0.77
N GLY A 9 4.24 -11.22 0.28
CA GLY A 9 3.71 -12.29 -0.56
C GLY A 9 3.07 -11.76 -1.86
N ALA A 10 3.56 -10.62 -2.38
CA ALA A 10 3.06 -10.05 -3.63
C ALA A 10 3.67 -10.77 -4.82
N ARG A 11 2.82 -11.21 -5.76
CA ARG A 11 3.19 -12.12 -6.87
C ARG A 11 2.55 -11.70 -8.19
N ALA A 12 2.98 -12.33 -9.27
CA ALA A 12 2.34 -12.15 -10.57
C ALA A 12 0.85 -12.52 -10.50
N GLY A 13 0.01 -11.71 -11.14
CA GLY A 13 -1.44 -11.80 -11.10
C GLY A 13 -2.09 -10.98 -9.98
N ASP A 14 -1.32 -10.43 -9.04
CA ASP A 14 -1.89 -9.63 -7.96
C ASP A 14 -2.28 -8.21 -8.41
N VAL A 15 -3.40 -7.76 -7.89
CA VAL A 15 -3.78 -6.36 -7.76
C VAL A 15 -3.59 -5.97 -6.30
N VAL A 16 -2.55 -5.20 -6.02
CA VAL A 16 -2.16 -4.80 -4.66
C VAL A 16 -2.70 -3.41 -4.36
N ALA A 17 -3.68 -3.31 -3.48
CA ALA A 17 -4.20 -2.04 -3.01
C ALA A 17 -3.50 -1.64 -1.70
N VAL A 18 -2.86 -0.47 -1.70
CA VAL A 18 -2.17 0.09 -0.53
C VAL A 18 -3.01 1.21 0.05
N VAL A 19 -3.40 1.06 1.32
CA VAL A 19 -4.24 2.00 2.06
C VAL A 19 -3.56 2.39 3.38
N GLY A 20 -4.14 3.31 4.13
CA GLY A 20 -3.59 3.75 5.41
C GLY A 20 -2.72 5.00 5.31
N ALA A 21 -1.70 5.10 6.14
CA ALA A 21 -0.88 6.30 6.27
C ALA A 21 0.60 5.98 6.54
N GLY A 22 1.49 6.92 6.25
CA GLY A 22 2.90 6.82 6.64
C GLY A 22 3.83 6.16 5.63
N GLY A 23 3.66 6.47 4.31
CA GLY A 23 4.64 6.08 3.30
C GLY A 23 4.13 5.18 2.19
N LYS A 24 2.82 5.22 1.88
CA LYS A 24 2.20 4.42 0.81
C LYS A 24 2.89 4.53 -0.54
N THR A 25 3.08 5.75 -1.02
CA THR A 25 3.74 6.01 -2.30
C THR A 25 5.17 5.42 -2.32
N THR A 26 5.91 5.56 -1.22
CA THR A 26 7.24 4.95 -1.08
C THR A 26 7.15 3.43 -1.15
N LEU A 27 6.23 2.80 -0.40
CA LEU A 27 6.03 1.35 -0.43
C LEU A 27 5.69 0.85 -1.84
N ILE A 28 4.77 1.54 -2.53
CA ILE A 28 4.35 1.18 -3.89
C ILE A 28 5.55 1.18 -4.84
N TYR A 29 6.36 2.24 -4.86
CA TYR A 29 7.47 2.32 -5.80
C TYR A 29 8.67 1.44 -5.41
N SER A 30 8.91 1.20 -4.13
CA SER A 30 9.89 0.20 -3.70
C SER A 30 9.45 -1.22 -4.11
N LEU A 31 8.17 -1.54 -3.93
CA LEU A 31 7.59 -2.81 -4.37
C LEU A 31 7.61 -2.95 -5.91
N ALA A 32 7.32 -1.86 -6.64
CA ALA A 32 7.40 -1.81 -8.10
C ALA A 32 8.83 -2.08 -8.60
N ALA A 33 9.83 -1.49 -7.94
CA ALA A 33 11.23 -1.70 -8.27
C ALA A 33 11.66 -3.17 -8.07
N GLU A 34 11.25 -3.79 -6.95
CA GLU A 34 11.52 -5.21 -6.69
C GLU A 34 10.79 -6.12 -7.71
N ALA A 35 9.53 -5.84 -8.01
CA ALA A 35 8.75 -6.61 -8.97
C ALA A 35 9.38 -6.53 -10.38
N ARG A 36 9.76 -5.32 -10.83
CA ARG A 36 10.46 -5.11 -12.09
C ARG A 36 11.82 -5.83 -12.11
N SER A 37 12.59 -5.77 -11.04
CA SER A 37 13.87 -6.49 -10.93
C SER A 37 13.70 -8.02 -11.00
N ALA A 38 12.53 -8.53 -10.62
CA ALA A 38 12.15 -9.93 -10.79
C ALA A 38 11.59 -10.25 -12.20
N GLY A 39 11.65 -9.31 -13.13
CA GLY A 39 11.20 -9.48 -14.52
C GLY A 39 9.70 -9.33 -14.73
N LEU A 40 8.95 -8.81 -13.75
CA LEU A 40 7.52 -8.55 -13.89
C LEU A 40 7.27 -7.20 -14.55
N ARG A 41 6.25 -7.13 -15.39
CA ARG A 41 5.71 -5.87 -15.91
C ARG A 41 4.77 -5.30 -14.86
N VAL A 42 5.03 -4.04 -14.49
CA VAL A 42 4.35 -3.38 -13.37
C VAL A 42 3.54 -2.19 -13.86
N LEU A 43 2.28 -2.12 -13.47
CA LEU A 43 1.48 -0.91 -13.54
C LEU A 43 1.32 -0.33 -12.14
N VAL A 44 1.45 0.99 -12.03
CA VAL A 44 1.14 1.76 -10.82
C VAL A 44 0.03 2.74 -11.13
N THR A 45 -0.94 2.87 -10.23
CA THR A 45 -2.02 3.87 -10.35
C THR A 45 -2.55 4.26 -8.96
N THR A 46 -3.57 5.10 -8.96
CA THR A 46 -4.30 5.48 -7.74
C THR A 46 -5.79 5.62 -8.02
N THR A 47 -6.63 5.36 -7.01
CA THR A 47 -8.07 5.69 -7.01
C THR A 47 -8.37 7.01 -6.31
N THR A 48 -7.34 7.74 -5.91
CA THR A 48 -7.44 9.01 -5.18
C THR A 48 -6.59 10.09 -5.87
N HIS A 49 -5.96 10.95 -5.13
CA HIS A 49 -5.04 11.95 -5.65
C HIS A 49 -3.62 11.59 -5.25
N MET A 50 -2.70 11.75 -6.19
CA MET A 50 -1.25 11.67 -5.93
C MET A 50 -0.63 13.06 -6.00
N GLY A 51 0.40 13.27 -5.16
CA GLY A 51 1.27 14.43 -5.26
C GLY A 51 2.23 14.34 -6.44
N ARG A 52 3.17 15.27 -6.50
CA ARG A 52 4.21 15.28 -7.52
C ARG A 52 5.03 14.00 -7.50
N LEU A 53 5.19 13.38 -8.65
CA LEU A 53 5.98 12.17 -8.85
C LEU A 53 7.32 12.52 -9.53
N HIS A 54 8.32 11.68 -9.33
CA HIS A 54 9.63 11.81 -9.98
C HIS A 54 9.85 10.63 -10.92
N GLU A 55 9.93 10.88 -12.22
CA GLU A 55 10.00 9.86 -13.29
C GLU A 55 11.10 8.81 -13.08
N ALA A 56 12.24 9.19 -12.51
CA ALA A 56 13.32 8.25 -12.23
C ALA A 56 12.91 7.04 -11.37
N ALA A 57 11.88 7.19 -10.52
CA ALA A 57 11.38 6.13 -9.66
C ALA A 57 10.09 5.48 -10.18
N THR A 58 9.36 6.18 -11.06
CA THR A 58 7.98 5.83 -11.43
C THR A 58 7.84 5.18 -12.80
N GLY A 59 8.94 5.13 -13.59
CA GLY A 59 8.83 4.89 -15.02
C GLY A 59 8.04 6.00 -15.73
N PRO A 60 7.65 5.82 -16.99
CA PRO A 60 6.82 6.78 -17.71
C PRO A 60 5.53 7.08 -16.96
N ILE A 61 5.20 8.35 -16.80
CA ILE A 61 3.93 8.81 -16.22
C ILE A 61 3.01 9.15 -17.39
N LEU A 62 1.97 8.33 -17.57
CA LEU A 62 0.98 8.50 -18.61
C LEU A 62 -0.33 9.03 -18.02
N ILE A 63 -0.83 10.13 -18.59
CA ILE A 63 -2.06 10.77 -18.16
C ILE A 63 -3.11 10.57 -19.25
N GLU A 64 -4.21 9.87 -18.95
CA GLU A 64 -5.25 9.49 -19.92
C GLU A 64 -5.82 10.70 -20.67
N ALA A 65 -6.01 11.82 -19.98
CA ALA A 65 -6.49 13.05 -20.60
C ALA A 65 -5.49 13.72 -21.56
N GLU A 66 -4.21 13.32 -21.53
CA GLU A 66 -3.11 13.94 -22.30
C GLU A 66 -2.51 12.98 -23.34
N THR A 67 -2.84 11.67 -23.29
CA THR A 67 -2.13 10.62 -24.05
C THR A 67 -3.10 9.53 -24.49
N ASP A 68 -2.91 9.00 -25.72
CA ASP A 68 -3.54 7.73 -26.08
C ASP A 68 -2.94 6.60 -25.23
N LEU A 69 -3.70 6.19 -24.22
CA LEU A 69 -3.19 5.41 -23.10
C LEU A 69 -2.74 4.00 -23.52
N GLU A 70 -3.50 3.34 -24.38
CA GLU A 70 -3.27 1.91 -24.70
C GLU A 70 -1.94 1.68 -25.43
N PRO A 71 -1.61 2.36 -26.54
CA PRO A 71 -0.32 2.17 -27.21
C PRO A 71 0.84 2.67 -26.35
N ALA A 72 0.70 3.80 -25.64
CA ALA A 72 1.76 4.35 -24.81
C ALA A 72 2.08 3.43 -23.61
N MET A 73 1.06 2.87 -22.95
CA MET A 73 1.20 1.89 -21.87
C MET A 73 1.91 0.63 -22.37
N THR A 74 1.48 0.09 -23.51
CA THR A 74 2.08 -1.12 -24.09
C THR A 74 3.56 -0.91 -24.41
N ALA A 75 3.91 0.21 -25.04
CA ALA A 75 5.29 0.57 -25.34
C ALA A 75 6.12 0.76 -24.06
N GLY A 76 5.61 1.51 -23.09
CA GLY A 76 6.29 1.77 -21.82
C GLY A 76 6.55 0.49 -21.00
N LEU A 77 5.60 -0.44 -20.97
CA LEU A 77 5.78 -1.74 -20.32
C LEU A 77 6.81 -2.61 -21.04
N ALA A 78 6.85 -2.57 -22.37
CA ALA A 78 7.83 -3.33 -23.15
C ALA A 78 9.26 -2.77 -22.98
N ASP A 79 9.40 -1.45 -22.94
CA ASP A 79 10.70 -0.77 -22.86
C ASP A 79 11.25 -0.72 -21.44
N GLN A 80 10.44 -0.34 -20.44
CA GLN A 80 10.89 -0.07 -19.08
C GLN A 80 10.37 -1.04 -18.03
N GLY A 81 9.39 -1.87 -18.35
CA GLY A 81 8.81 -2.83 -17.41
C GLY A 81 7.99 -2.19 -16.27
N LEU A 82 7.90 -0.86 -16.22
CA LEU A 82 7.16 -0.11 -15.20
C LEU A 82 6.52 1.12 -15.85
N VAL A 83 5.23 1.31 -15.62
CA VAL A 83 4.45 2.48 -16.08
C VAL A 83 3.54 2.96 -14.95
N THR A 84 3.48 4.27 -14.74
CA THR A 84 2.51 4.91 -13.86
C THR A 84 1.38 5.53 -14.68
N LEU A 85 0.14 5.16 -14.35
CA LEU A 85 -1.08 5.60 -15.05
C LEU A 85 -1.91 6.52 -14.17
N LEU A 86 -2.38 7.64 -14.73
CA LEU A 86 -3.20 8.63 -14.03
C LEU A 86 -4.32 9.13 -14.97
N GLY A 87 -5.42 9.58 -14.37
CA GLY A 87 -6.58 10.06 -15.13
C GLY A 87 -6.35 11.44 -15.71
N ARG A 88 -6.05 12.42 -14.88
CA ARG A 88 -5.81 13.80 -15.33
C ARG A 88 -4.92 14.60 -14.38
N ARG A 89 -4.35 15.66 -14.88
CA ARG A 89 -3.62 16.67 -14.10
C ARG A 89 -4.61 17.72 -13.58
N LEU A 90 -4.66 17.89 -12.27
CA LEU A 90 -5.47 18.95 -11.64
C LEU A 90 -4.67 20.25 -11.47
N ARG A 91 -3.39 20.12 -11.12
CA ARG A 91 -2.39 21.19 -10.96
C ARG A 91 -1.01 20.56 -11.12
N ASP A 92 0.04 21.39 -11.20
CA ASP A 92 1.42 20.93 -11.40
C ASP A 92 1.90 19.95 -10.30
N ASP A 93 1.35 20.07 -9.11
CA ASP A 93 1.67 19.27 -7.93
C ASP A 93 0.59 18.25 -7.54
N LYS A 94 -0.50 18.13 -8.33
CA LYS A 94 -1.63 17.28 -7.98
C LYS A 94 -2.22 16.57 -9.20
N LEU A 95 -2.17 15.25 -9.14
CA LEU A 95 -2.68 14.34 -10.14
C LEU A 95 -3.91 13.59 -9.60
N GLU A 96 -4.90 13.39 -10.43
CA GLU A 96 -6.09 12.60 -10.12
C GLU A 96 -5.94 11.19 -10.68
N GLY A 97 -6.33 10.21 -9.88
CA GLY A 97 -6.35 8.81 -10.28
C GLY A 97 -7.59 8.43 -11.09
N PHE A 98 -7.81 7.14 -11.19
CA PHE A 98 -8.96 6.56 -11.89
C PHE A 98 -10.09 6.20 -10.91
N PRO A 99 -11.34 6.17 -11.36
CA PRO A 99 -12.41 5.50 -10.61
C PRO A 99 -12.09 3.99 -10.48
N PRO A 100 -12.54 3.32 -9.42
CA PRO A 100 -12.18 1.92 -9.15
C PRO A 100 -12.54 0.96 -10.30
N GLU A 101 -13.61 1.20 -11.02
CA GLU A 101 -14.03 0.39 -12.17
C GLU A 101 -13.03 0.48 -13.33
N ARG A 102 -12.39 1.63 -13.53
CA ARG A 102 -11.33 1.79 -14.52
C ARG A 102 -10.07 1.05 -14.09
N VAL A 103 -9.75 1.06 -12.79
CA VAL A 103 -8.63 0.27 -12.23
C VAL A 103 -8.88 -1.22 -12.39
N ASP A 104 -10.11 -1.70 -12.17
CA ASP A 104 -10.49 -3.09 -12.38
C ASP A 104 -10.25 -3.54 -13.84
N ALA A 105 -10.50 -2.66 -14.82
CA ALA A 105 -10.22 -2.93 -16.24
C ALA A 105 -8.72 -3.03 -16.55
N LEU A 106 -7.85 -2.43 -15.73
CA LEU A 106 -6.39 -2.49 -15.87
C LEU A 106 -5.76 -3.75 -15.24
N ALA A 107 -6.48 -4.48 -14.41
CA ALA A 107 -5.96 -5.58 -13.58
C ALA A 107 -5.19 -6.67 -14.36
N ARG A 108 -5.49 -6.85 -15.66
CA ARG A 108 -4.86 -7.87 -16.51
C ARG A 108 -3.89 -7.29 -17.56
N ARG A 109 -3.58 -6.00 -17.48
CA ARG A 109 -2.75 -5.32 -18.49
C ARG A 109 -1.25 -5.44 -18.21
N ALA A 110 -0.88 -5.85 -17.01
CA ALA A 110 0.50 -6.12 -16.59
C ALA A 110 0.56 -7.40 -15.74
N ASP A 111 1.77 -7.78 -15.33
CA ASP A 111 1.96 -8.95 -14.47
C ASP A 111 1.58 -8.63 -13.02
N ILE A 112 1.69 -7.37 -12.58
CA ILE A 112 1.22 -6.91 -11.28
C ILE A 112 0.71 -5.45 -11.39
N LEU A 113 -0.39 -5.15 -10.71
CA LEU A 113 -0.97 -3.81 -10.61
C LEU A 113 -0.89 -3.32 -9.17
N LEU A 114 -0.24 -2.18 -8.94
CA LEU A 114 -0.10 -1.55 -7.64
C LEU A 114 -0.96 -0.29 -7.58
N VAL A 115 -1.79 -0.18 -6.55
CA VAL A 115 -2.82 0.87 -6.45
C VAL A 115 -2.71 1.62 -5.13
N GLU A 116 -2.49 2.94 -5.16
CA GLU A 116 -2.70 3.76 -3.98
C GLU A 116 -4.20 4.06 -3.84
N ALA A 117 -4.85 3.45 -2.84
CA ALA A 117 -6.32 3.50 -2.73
C ALA A 117 -6.83 4.39 -1.59
N ASP A 118 -5.97 5.24 -1.03
CA ASP A 118 -6.30 6.07 0.13
C ASP A 118 -5.40 7.31 0.25
N GLY A 119 -5.97 8.46 0.57
CA GLY A 119 -5.24 9.71 0.84
C GLY A 119 -4.92 9.86 2.34
N ALA A 120 -3.70 10.29 2.71
CA ALA A 120 -3.30 10.48 4.11
C ALA A 120 -2.59 11.81 4.39
N ARG A 121 -2.50 12.70 3.42
CA ARG A 121 -1.84 14.03 3.57
C ARG A 121 -0.46 13.95 4.23
N ALA A 122 0.34 12.96 3.87
CA ALA A 122 1.68 12.69 4.43
C ALA A 122 1.72 12.48 5.96
N ARG A 123 0.60 12.04 6.58
CA ARG A 123 0.56 11.67 8.01
C ARG A 123 0.97 10.21 8.21
N SER A 124 1.32 9.86 9.44
CA SER A 124 1.82 8.53 9.82
C SER A 124 0.74 7.57 10.28
N LEU A 125 -0.42 8.08 10.73
CA LEU A 125 -1.57 7.30 11.16
C LEU A 125 -2.88 7.96 10.71
N LYS A 126 -3.93 7.16 10.42
CA LYS A 126 -5.27 7.66 10.11
C LYS A 126 -6.36 6.60 10.34
N VAL A 127 -7.56 7.06 10.61
CA VAL A 127 -8.81 6.30 10.44
C VAL A 127 -9.43 6.72 9.11
N PRO A 128 -9.88 5.78 8.25
CA PRO A 128 -10.55 6.14 6.99
C PRO A 128 -11.91 6.81 7.27
N ALA A 129 -12.29 7.79 6.44
CA ALA A 129 -13.64 8.33 6.44
C ALA A 129 -14.62 7.33 5.82
N ALA A 130 -15.92 7.61 5.91
CA ALA A 130 -16.98 6.74 5.42
C ALA A 130 -16.87 6.41 3.92
N HIS A 131 -16.35 7.34 3.11
CA HIS A 131 -16.13 7.20 1.67
C HIS A 131 -14.73 6.65 1.31
N GLU A 132 -13.90 6.31 2.28
CA GLU A 132 -12.54 5.79 2.13
C GLU A 132 -12.36 4.43 2.83
N PRO A 133 -11.38 3.65 2.44
CA PRO A 133 -10.59 3.73 1.20
C PRO A 133 -11.40 3.33 -0.04
N VAL A 134 -10.95 3.75 -1.23
CA VAL A 134 -11.56 3.39 -2.51
C VAL A 134 -10.78 2.22 -3.13
N ILE A 135 -10.98 1.03 -2.58
CA ILE A 135 -10.28 -0.19 -3.00
C ILE A 135 -10.99 -0.75 -4.25
N PRO A 136 -10.27 -1.03 -5.37
CA PRO A 136 -10.85 -1.69 -6.54
C PRO A 136 -11.32 -3.11 -6.17
N ARG A 137 -12.40 -3.57 -6.81
CA ARG A 137 -12.97 -4.91 -6.54
C ARG A 137 -12.05 -6.04 -6.95
N SER A 138 -11.19 -5.80 -7.94
CA SER A 138 -10.17 -6.74 -8.41
C SER A 138 -8.98 -6.90 -7.44
N ALA A 139 -8.91 -6.14 -6.35
CA ALA A 139 -7.81 -6.26 -5.40
C ALA A 139 -7.72 -7.67 -4.82
N THR A 140 -6.56 -8.30 -4.97
CA THR A 140 -6.25 -9.64 -4.44
C THR A 140 -5.41 -9.59 -3.17
N LEU A 141 -4.73 -8.46 -2.96
CA LEU A 141 -3.95 -8.15 -1.77
C LEU A 141 -4.23 -6.71 -1.34
N VAL A 142 -4.63 -6.53 -0.10
CA VAL A 142 -4.77 -5.22 0.55
C VAL A 142 -3.69 -5.07 1.60
N VAL A 143 -2.86 -4.02 1.49
CA VAL A 143 -1.83 -3.68 2.47
C VAL A 143 -2.26 -2.43 3.21
N VAL A 144 -2.57 -2.59 4.50
CA VAL A 144 -2.93 -1.48 5.39
C VAL A 144 -1.67 -0.96 6.07
N LEU A 145 -1.30 0.28 5.78
CA LEU A 145 -0.06 0.90 6.24
C LEU A 145 -0.29 1.79 7.46
N ALA A 146 0.58 1.66 8.46
CA ALA A 146 0.77 2.62 9.54
C ALA A 146 2.28 2.81 9.78
N ALA A 147 2.74 4.03 10.03
CA ALA A 147 4.16 4.27 10.31
C ALA A 147 4.39 4.48 11.80
N LEU A 148 5.39 3.79 12.36
CA LEU A 148 5.65 3.77 13.80
C LEU A 148 6.40 5.00 14.34
N ASP A 149 6.83 5.91 13.47
CA ASP A 149 7.30 7.24 13.90
C ASP A 149 6.22 8.11 14.55
N VAL A 150 4.96 7.67 14.52
CA VAL A 150 3.85 8.28 15.25
C VAL A 150 3.90 7.98 16.75
N LEU A 151 4.57 6.92 17.17
CA LEU A 151 4.67 6.56 18.58
C LEU A 151 5.34 7.68 19.39
N ASP A 152 4.84 7.89 20.59
CA ASP A 152 5.24 8.94 21.49
C ASP A 152 4.91 10.38 21.07
N GLN A 153 4.37 10.57 19.87
CA GLN A 153 3.89 11.86 19.41
C GLN A 153 2.53 12.21 20.05
N PRO A 154 2.21 13.50 20.20
CA PRO A 154 0.86 13.90 20.59
C PRO A 154 -0.13 13.52 19.48
N LEU A 155 -1.34 13.09 19.86
CA LEU A 155 -2.45 12.84 18.94
C LEU A 155 -2.92 14.17 18.34
N ALA A 156 -2.24 14.60 17.27
CA ALA A 156 -2.40 15.90 16.65
C ALA A 156 -2.30 15.80 15.11
N GLU A 157 -2.82 16.82 14.41
CA GLU A 157 -2.78 16.85 12.94
C GLU A 157 -1.38 16.91 12.33
N THR A 158 -0.35 17.13 13.11
CA THR A 158 1.06 17.08 12.68
C THR A 158 1.50 15.68 12.26
N CYS A 159 0.99 14.63 12.91
CA CYS A 159 1.37 13.24 12.66
C CYS A 159 0.17 12.31 12.35
N VAL A 160 -1.05 12.72 12.69
CA VAL A 160 -2.28 11.93 12.51
C VAL A 160 -3.24 12.64 11.56
N HIS A 161 -3.85 11.90 10.65
CA HIS A 161 -4.91 12.43 9.78
C HIS A 161 -6.27 12.10 10.38
N ARG A 162 -7.14 13.13 10.55
CA ARG A 162 -8.44 13.05 11.24
C ARG A 162 -8.30 12.65 12.70
N VAL A 163 -7.73 13.57 13.46
CA VAL A 163 -7.40 13.39 14.88
C VAL A 163 -8.62 12.94 15.68
N GLU A 164 -9.80 13.52 15.43
CA GLU A 164 -11.05 13.20 16.15
C GLU A 164 -11.47 11.75 15.95
N LEU A 165 -11.39 11.24 14.70
CA LEU A 165 -11.75 9.85 14.41
C LEU A 165 -10.75 8.86 15.03
N VAL A 166 -9.46 9.21 15.07
CA VAL A 166 -8.43 8.40 15.73
C VAL A 166 -8.62 8.42 17.24
N ALA A 167 -8.93 9.59 17.82
CA ALA A 167 -9.20 9.75 19.24
C ALA A 167 -10.41 8.89 19.66
N GLU A 168 -11.51 8.96 18.90
CA GLU A 168 -12.70 8.14 19.11
C GLU A 168 -12.40 6.64 19.03
N ALA A 169 -11.73 6.18 17.95
CA ALA A 169 -11.39 4.78 17.74
C ALA A 169 -10.48 4.20 18.85
N ALA A 170 -9.62 5.05 19.43
CA ALA A 170 -8.67 4.64 20.46
C ALA A 170 -9.15 4.92 21.91
N GLY A 171 -10.31 5.56 22.09
CA GLY A 171 -10.78 5.99 23.40
C GLY A 171 -9.86 7.03 24.08
N LYS A 172 -9.20 7.88 23.27
CA LYS A 172 -8.26 8.93 23.70
C LYS A 172 -8.84 10.33 23.41
N ARG A 173 -8.15 11.34 23.89
CA ARG A 173 -8.44 12.75 23.57
C ARG A 173 -7.33 13.32 22.67
N PRO A 174 -7.67 14.29 21.79
CA PRO A 174 -6.66 15.05 21.07
C PRO A 174 -5.59 15.61 22.03
N GLY A 175 -4.33 15.53 21.62
CA GLY A 175 -3.18 15.94 22.45
C GLY A 175 -2.61 14.85 23.35
N GLU A 176 -3.33 13.77 23.63
CA GLU A 176 -2.78 12.65 24.36
C GLU A 176 -1.72 11.91 23.54
N ARG A 177 -0.83 11.21 24.20
CA ARG A 177 0.26 10.48 23.56
C ARG A 177 -0.25 9.30 22.73
N VAL A 178 0.26 9.14 21.53
CA VAL A 178 0.04 7.96 20.70
C VAL A 178 0.96 6.85 21.21
N ASP A 179 0.34 5.80 21.71
CA ASP A 179 1.00 4.55 22.13
C ASP A 179 0.65 3.40 21.17
N GLU A 180 1.16 2.22 21.44
CA GLU A 180 0.94 1.02 20.64
C GLU A 180 -0.54 0.62 20.60
N GLN A 181 -1.26 0.84 21.70
CA GLN A 181 -2.70 0.56 21.79
C GLN A 181 -3.52 1.45 20.87
N VAL A 182 -3.14 2.74 20.71
CA VAL A 182 -3.75 3.64 19.75
C VAL A 182 -3.57 3.11 18.33
N VAL A 183 -2.36 2.70 17.95
CA VAL A 183 -2.08 2.16 16.62
C VAL A 183 -2.88 0.88 16.37
N ALA A 184 -2.86 -0.05 17.32
CA ALA A 184 -3.62 -1.31 17.22
C ALA A 184 -5.14 -1.05 17.13
N ALA A 185 -5.69 -0.17 17.97
CA ALA A 185 -7.11 0.18 17.97
C ALA A 185 -7.55 0.77 16.63
N VAL A 186 -6.76 1.68 16.04
CA VAL A 186 -7.01 2.26 14.72
C VAL A 186 -7.04 1.20 13.63
N LEU A 187 -6.04 0.32 13.61
CA LEU A 187 -5.89 -0.67 12.55
C LEU A 187 -6.99 -1.74 12.63
N ARG A 188 -7.40 -2.18 13.81
CA ARG A 188 -8.45 -3.18 14.01
C ARG A 188 -9.86 -2.63 14.14
N HIS A 189 -10.04 -1.30 14.05
CA HIS A 189 -11.37 -0.68 14.22
C HIS A 189 -12.38 -1.31 13.26
N PRO A 190 -13.50 -1.89 13.76
CA PRO A 190 -14.38 -2.73 12.94
C PRO A 190 -15.06 -1.97 11.80
N ALA A 191 -15.35 -0.67 11.98
CA ALA A 191 -15.86 0.19 10.93
C ALA A 191 -14.76 0.84 10.06
N GLY A 192 -13.48 0.53 10.33
CA GLY A 192 -12.32 1.04 9.64
C GLY A 192 -11.91 0.20 8.41
N TYR A 193 -10.63 -0.10 8.32
CA TYR A 193 -10.06 -0.87 7.20
C TYR A 193 -10.64 -2.29 7.08
N PRO A 194 -10.84 -3.07 8.18
CA PRO A 194 -11.35 -4.44 8.05
C PRO A 194 -12.68 -4.53 7.30
N ALA A 195 -13.59 -3.57 7.50
CA ALA A 195 -14.90 -3.52 6.82
C ALA A 195 -14.81 -3.17 5.32
N ARG A 196 -13.65 -2.76 4.84
CA ARG A 196 -13.44 -2.26 3.46
C ARG A 196 -12.66 -3.23 2.58
N ILE A 197 -12.15 -4.32 3.15
CA ILE A 197 -11.40 -5.32 2.42
C ILE A 197 -12.36 -6.11 1.52
N PRO A 198 -12.11 -6.19 0.20
CA PRO A 198 -12.92 -6.98 -0.70
C PRO A 198 -12.94 -8.46 -0.31
N ALA A 199 -14.08 -9.11 -0.46
CA ALA A 199 -14.20 -10.53 -0.19
C ALA A 199 -13.20 -11.34 -1.07
N GLY A 200 -12.45 -12.24 -0.42
CA GLY A 200 -11.45 -13.07 -1.10
C GLY A 200 -10.06 -12.42 -1.23
N ALA A 201 -9.91 -11.13 -0.94
CA ALA A 201 -8.60 -10.50 -0.89
C ALA A 201 -7.84 -10.91 0.37
N ARG A 202 -6.53 -11.16 0.23
CA ARG A 202 -5.62 -11.26 1.38
C ARG A 202 -5.47 -9.85 1.99
N ALA A 203 -5.40 -9.73 3.29
CA ALA A 203 -5.26 -8.45 3.97
C ALA A 203 -4.10 -8.50 4.95
N LEU A 204 -3.10 -7.68 4.72
CA LEU A 204 -1.91 -7.56 5.56
C LEU A 204 -1.81 -6.16 6.16
N VAL A 205 -1.24 -6.07 7.35
CA VAL A 205 -0.77 -4.80 7.89
C VAL A 205 0.73 -4.67 7.61
N PHE A 206 1.15 -3.48 7.15
CA PHE A 206 2.56 -3.13 7.06
C PHE A 206 2.88 -2.01 8.06
N LEU A 207 3.61 -2.35 9.12
CA LEU A 207 4.14 -1.40 10.08
C LEU A 207 5.45 -0.82 9.54
N ASN A 208 5.38 0.41 9.06
CA ASN A 208 6.47 1.08 8.36
C ASN A 208 7.34 1.94 9.30
N LYS A 209 8.53 2.32 8.83
CA LYS A 209 9.54 3.09 9.59
C LYS A 209 9.98 2.37 10.87
N VAL A 210 10.17 1.06 10.75
CA VAL A 210 10.70 0.21 11.81
C VAL A 210 12.19 0.03 11.52
N GLU A 211 13.04 0.81 12.18
CA GLU A 211 14.46 0.97 11.82
C GLU A 211 15.41 0.72 13.00
N ASP A 212 14.90 0.71 14.24
CA ASP A 212 15.65 0.47 15.47
C ASP A 212 15.00 -0.59 16.36
N GLU A 213 15.71 -1.08 17.37
CA GLU A 213 15.28 -2.13 18.30
C GLU A 213 13.94 -1.77 18.99
N ARG A 214 13.80 -0.52 19.42
CA ARG A 214 12.58 -0.05 20.09
C ARG A 214 11.36 -0.12 19.18
N SER A 215 11.51 0.30 17.92
CA SER A 215 10.42 0.23 16.93
C SER A 215 10.10 -1.21 16.53
N TRP A 216 11.08 -2.13 16.52
CA TRP A 216 10.84 -3.55 16.33
C TRP A 216 10.06 -4.16 17.47
N ASP A 217 10.41 -3.89 18.75
CA ASP A 217 9.68 -4.34 19.91
C ASP A 217 8.23 -3.84 19.91
N ALA A 218 8.01 -2.57 19.56
CA ALA A 218 6.68 -2.00 19.43
C ALA A 218 5.88 -2.68 18.31
N ALA A 219 6.51 -2.91 17.15
CA ALA A 219 5.87 -3.62 16.04
C ALA A 219 5.42 -5.04 16.43
N GLU A 220 6.24 -5.77 17.17
CA GLU A 220 5.89 -7.12 17.66
C GLU A 220 4.72 -7.09 18.65
N ARG A 221 4.66 -6.09 19.55
CA ARG A 221 3.51 -5.94 20.45
C ARG A 221 2.23 -5.61 19.72
N ILE A 222 2.28 -4.65 18.77
CA ILE A 222 1.12 -4.29 17.94
C ILE A 222 0.65 -5.49 17.12
N ALA A 223 1.58 -6.24 16.50
CA ALA A 223 1.25 -7.35 15.62
C ALA A 223 0.40 -8.43 16.28
N ARG A 224 0.63 -8.72 17.57
CA ARG A 224 -0.13 -9.73 18.33
C ARG A 224 -1.61 -9.40 18.47
N GLU A 225 -1.98 -8.13 18.37
CA GLU A 225 -3.36 -7.66 18.49
C GLU A 225 -4.10 -7.57 17.14
N LEU A 226 -3.40 -7.74 16.01
CA LEU A 226 -3.95 -7.47 14.68
C LEU A 226 -4.44 -8.71 13.94
N VAL A 227 -4.17 -9.90 14.44
CA VAL A 227 -4.57 -11.16 13.77
C VAL A 227 -5.50 -11.96 14.70
N PRO A 228 -6.79 -12.20 14.33
CA PRO A 228 -7.51 -11.58 13.23
C PRO A 228 -7.80 -10.09 13.47
N PRO A 229 -8.31 -9.26 12.53
CA PRO A 229 -8.97 -9.63 11.26
C PRO A 229 -8.03 -9.74 10.05
N TYR A 230 -6.77 -9.39 10.20
CA TYR A 230 -5.80 -9.49 9.12
C TYR A 230 -5.22 -10.90 8.98
N THR A 231 -4.75 -11.25 7.78
CA THR A 231 -4.11 -12.54 7.53
C THR A 231 -2.63 -12.54 7.94
N GLY A 232 -2.05 -11.40 8.21
CA GLY A 232 -0.68 -11.28 8.69
C GLY A 232 -0.24 -9.85 8.96
N VAL A 233 0.90 -9.72 9.61
CA VAL A 233 1.56 -8.45 9.91
C VAL A 233 3.02 -8.52 9.49
N VAL A 234 3.43 -7.53 8.73
CA VAL A 234 4.80 -7.32 8.25
C VAL A 234 5.31 -6.00 8.82
N ALA A 235 6.56 -5.94 9.21
CA ALA A 235 7.18 -4.71 9.67
C ALA A 235 8.51 -4.45 8.95
N GLY A 236 8.88 -3.18 8.80
CA GLY A 236 10.15 -2.80 8.18
C GLY A 236 10.22 -1.36 7.71
N SER A 237 11.08 -1.12 6.74
CA SER A 237 11.30 0.19 6.12
C SER A 237 10.99 0.12 4.62
N ALA A 238 9.91 0.79 4.21
CA ALA A 238 9.55 0.91 2.81
C ALA A 238 10.66 1.62 2.00
N ARG A 239 11.34 2.60 2.60
CA ARG A 239 12.47 3.32 1.98
C ARG A 239 13.71 2.44 1.86
N GLY A 240 14.01 1.65 2.89
CA GLY A 240 15.13 0.71 2.90
C GLY A 240 14.86 -0.59 2.12
N ALA A 241 13.66 -0.74 1.57
CA ALA A 241 13.20 -1.95 0.88
C ALA A 241 13.45 -3.24 1.70
N THR A 242 13.25 -3.16 3.02
CA THR A 242 13.48 -4.26 3.95
C THR A 242 12.24 -4.53 4.78
N ALA A 243 11.89 -5.81 4.96
CA ALA A 243 10.75 -6.18 5.76
C ALA A 243 10.93 -7.57 6.39
N ARG A 244 10.17 -7.82 7.45
CA ARG A 244 10.08 -9.12 8.13
C ARG A 244 8.62 -9.41 8.47
N VAL A 245 8.17 -10.62 8.21
CA VAL A 245 6.87 -11.13 8.67
C VAL A 245 6.94 -11.32 10.18
N LEU A 246 6.03 -10.70 10.92
CA LEU A 246 5.92 -10.82 12.39
C LEU A 246 4.89 -11.88 12.78
N VAL A 247 3.75 -11.88 12.10
CA VAL A 247 2.66 -12.82 12.31
C VAL A 247 2.04 -13.18 10.98
N GLU A 248 1.73 -14.46 10.77
CA GLU A 248 0.96 -14.95 9.63
C GLU A 248 -0.03 -16.00 10.14
N LEU A 249 -1.33 -15.84 9.79
CA LEU A 249 -2.30 -16.92 9.97
C LEU A 249 -1.96 -18.01 8.96
N GLY A 250 -1.68 -19.21 9.42
CA GLY A 250 -1.22 -20.37 8.65
C GLY A 250 -1.78 -20.38 7.25
N GLY A 251 -0.92 -20.10 6.28
CA GLY A 251 -1.27 -19.94 4.88
C GLY A 251 -1.76 -21.24 4.28
N ALA A 252 -2.68 -21.13 3.34
CA ALA A 252 -2.83 -22.17 2.34
C ALA A 252 -1.46 -22.42 1.68
N PRO A 253 -1.11 -23.69 1.35
CA PRO A 253 0.23 -24.07 0.95
C PRO A 253 0.74 -23.19 -0.20
N SER A 254 1.98 -22.70 -0.06
CA SER A 254 2.72 -22.02 -1.10
C SER A 254 2.62 -22.81 -2.40
N HIS A 255 2.05 -22.22 -3.43
CA HIS A 255 2.10 -22.80 -4.77
C HIS A 255 3.57 -22.98 -5.15
N PRO A 256 3.93 -24.05 -5.87
CA PRO A 256 5.30 -24.26 -6.32
C PRO A 256 5.77 -23.07 -7.19
N PRO A 257 7.06 -22.79 -7.23
CA PRO A 257 7.61 -21.70 -8.04
C PRO A 257 7.20 -21.88 -9.51
N ASP A 258 6.82 -20.78 -10.16
CA ASP A 258 6.49 -20.75 -11.58
C ASP A 258 7.61 -21.42 -12.41
N PRO A 259 7.27 -22.27 -13.40
CA PRO A 259 8.25 -22.84 -14.28
C PRO A 259 8.95 -21.76 -15.11
N PRO A 260 10.25 -21.87 -15.36
CA PRO A 260 10.99 -20.89 -16.15
C PRO A 260 10.37 -20.77 -17.55
N ARG A 261 10.02 -19.54 -17.93
CA ARG A 261 9.51 -19.26 -19.27
C ARG A 261 10.55 -19.67 -20.31
N SER A 262 10.21 -20.59 -21.20
CA SER A 262 11.03 -20.97 -22.34
C SER A 262 11.27 -19.71 -23.21
N ARG A 263 12.54 -19.36 -23.40
CA ARG A 263 12.93 -18.40 -24.45
C ARG A 263 12.44 -18.96 -25.77
N ARG A 264 11.52 -18.29 -26.42
CA ARG A 264 11.25 -18.55 -27.85
C ARG A 264 12.39 -17.91 -28.62
N GLU A 265 13.11 -18.76 -29.32
CA GLU A 265 14.04 -18.37 -30.39
C GLU A 265 13.30 -17.67 -31.54
#